data_79c7c4858751165a07f5565abe0c5e88
#
_entry.id   79c7c4858751165a07f5565abe0c5e88
#
_cell.length_a   1.000
_cell.length_b   1.000
_cell.length_c   1.000
_cell.angle_alpha   90.00
_cell.angle_beta   90.00
_cell.angle_gamma   90.00
#
_symmetry.space_group_name_H-M   'P 1'
#
loop_
_entity.id
_entity.type
_entity.pdbx_description
1 polymer ?
#
loop_
_entity_poly.entity_id
_entity_poly.type
_entity_poly.pdbx_seq_one_letter_code
_entity_poly.pdbx_strand_id
1 'polypeptide(L)'
;AGTAAAFGGVSDTLTALGIPCACCDDGPSGMRLDCGTKAFSLPNGTLLASTFDRPLMTELFTFMGLEMHTNQVDCLLGPGMNIHRHPLNGRNFEYFSEDPYLTGEMASAELAGLHSTGAEGTIKHFCGNNRETRRHFLDSVISERALREIYLRGFEKAVKKGGAKSVMTTYGQVNGVWTAGNYGLVTGILRDDWGFDGFTMTDWWANINRRGKAPDKSDFAAMAMAQNDVYMAVSYTHLTLPTSDL
;
A
#
# COMPACT_ATOMS: atom_id res chain seq x y z
N ALA A 1 -5.99 -9.19 17.17
CA ALA A 1 -4.66 -8.82 16.72
C ALA A 1 -4.81 -7.70 15.72
N GLY A 2 -4.16 -6.58 15.97
CA GLY A 2 -4.27 -5.41 15.16
C GLY A 2 -3.59 -5.48 13.83
N THR A 3 -3.91 -4.50 13.04
CA THR A 3 -3.23 -4.23 11.79
C THR A 3 -2.06 -3.28 11.96
N ALA A 4 -1.86 -2.77 13.17
CA ALA A 4 -0.65 -2.02 13.50
C ALA A 4 0.59 -2.93 13.43
N ALA A 5 1.62 -2.45 12.79
CA ALA A 5 2.89 -3.15 12.68
C ALA A 5 4.05 -2.17 12.77
N ALA A 6 5.12 -2.59 13.43
CA ALA A 6 6.38 -1.87 13.42
C ALA A 6 7.35 -2.56 12.44
N PHE A 7 8.12 -1.78 11.72
CA PHE A 7 9.15 -2.26 10.79
C PHE A 7 10.41 -1.38 10.85
N GLY A 8 11.46 -1.77 10.15
CA GLY A 8 12.75 -1.06 10.23
C GLY A 8 13.55 -1.45 11.47
N GLY A 9 13.88 -0.50 12.32
CA GLY A 9 14.74 -0.68 13.51
C GLY A 9 14.10 -1.46 14.66
N VAL A 10 13.45 -2.59 14.37
CA VAL A 10 12.78 -3.44 15.38
C VAL A 10 13.72 -4.41 16.11
N SER A 11 15.00 -4.38 15.83
CA SER A 11 16.03 -5.16 16.53
C SER A 11 17.23 -4.31 16.88
N ASP A 12 17.98 -4.71 17.91
CA ASP A 12 19.19 -4.00 18.34
C ASP A 12 20.22 -3.87 17.20
N THR A 13 20.32 -4.89 16.34
CA THR A 13 21.22 -4.88 15.19
C THR A 13 20.82 -3.79 14.18
N LEU A 14 19.54 -3.67 13.84
CA LEU A 14 19.06 -2.66 12.90
C LEU A 14 19.16 -1.25 13.49
N THR A 15 18.85 -1.12 14.78
CA THR A 15 19.00 0.15 15.52
C THR A 15 20.46 0.60 15.55
N ALA A 16 21.41 -0.33 15.77
CA ALA A 16 22.84 -0.03 15.75
C ALA A 16 23.33 0.42 14.36
N LEU A 17 22.64 0.03 13.28
CA LEU A 17 22.90 0.50 11.91
C LEU A 17 22.22 1.85 11.60
N GLY A 18 21.55 2.46 12.58
CA GLY A 18 20.85 3.73 12.39
C GLY A 18 19.52 3.61 11.63
N ILE A 19 18.98 2.41 11.48
CA ILE A 19 17.68 2.17 10.85
C ILE A 19 16.59 2.46 11.88
N PRO A 20 15.75 3.50 11.68
CA PRO A 20 14.70 3.82 12.65
C PRO A 20 13.58 2.78 12.64
N CYS A 21 12.92 2.63 13.77
CA CYS A 21 11.65 1.93 13.83
C CYS A 21 10.55 2.83 13.30
N ALA A 22 9.69 2.31 12.45
CA ALA A 22 8.49 2.98 11.99
C ALA A 22 7.26 2.15 12.36
N CYS A 23 6.21 2.83 12.79
CA CYS A 23 4.92 2.22 13.11
C CYS A 23 3.93 2.52 12.00
N CYS A 24 3.27 1.50 11.47
CA CYS A 24 2.16 1.67 10.56
C CYS A 24 0.86 1.13 11.17
N ASP A 25 -0.24 1.78 10.84
CA ASP A 25 -1.58 1.36 11.27
C ASP A 25 -2.56 1.39 10.11
N ASP A 26 -3.53 0.48 10.13
CA ASP A 26 -4.55 0.40 9.10
C ASP A 26 -5.64 1.44 9.33
N GLY A 27 -6.20 1.87 8.25
CA GLY A 27 -7.46 2.54 8.21
C GLY A 27 -7.60 3.70 7.25
N PRO A 28 -7.96 3.45 5.98
CA PRO A 28 -8.37 4.52 5.05
C PRO A 28 -9.55 5.35 5.54
N SER A 29 -10.34 4.84 6.49
CA SER A 29 -11.49 5.55 7.09
C SER A 29 -11.30 5.86 8.58
N GLY A 30 -10.08 6.07 9.00
CA GLY A 30 -9.70 6.29 10.40
C GLY A 30 -8.79 5.19 10.94
N MET A 31 -7.85 5.54 11.81
CA MET A 31 -6.92 4.57 12.40
C MET A 31 -7.68 3.48 13.16
N ARG A 32 -7.22 2.24 13.00
CA ARG A 32 -7.76 1.08 13.67
C ARG A 32 -6.80 0.56 14.74
N LEU A 33 -6.78 1.29 15.85
CA LEU A 33 -5.88 1.05 16.96
C LEU A 33 -6.35 -0.15 17.79
N ASP A 34 -5.63 -1.27 17.71
CA ASP A 34 -5.99 -2.50 18.44
C ASP A 34 -5.46 -2.55 19.87
N CYS A 35 -4.77 -1.52 20.30
CA CYS A 35 -4.32 -1.35 21.70
C CYS A 35 -5.45 -0.90 22.66
N GLY A 36 -6.67 -0.73 22.14
CA GLY A 36 -7.82 -0.26 22.92
C GLY A 36 -7.98 1.26 22.97
N THR A 37 -7.04 2.01 22.40
CA THR A 37 -7.18 3.46 22.22
C THR A 37 -8.21 3.74 21.13
N LYS A 38 -9.02 4.76 21.31
CA LYS A 38 -10.00 5.20 20.30
C LYS A 38 -9.38 6.20 19.36
N ALA A 39 -9.71 6.07 18.09
CA ALA A 39 -9.40 7.04 17.05
C ALA A 39 -10.66 7.56 16.39
N PHE A 40 -10.57 8.68 15.68
CA PHE A 40 -11.69 9.23 14.94
C PHE A 40 -12.04 8.33 13.75
N SER A 41 -13.33 8.15 13.51
CA SER A 41 -13.81 7.51 12.29
C SER A 41 -14.06 8.57 11.24
N LEU A 42 -13.43 8.43 10.09
CA LEU A 42 -13.68 9.25 8.91
C LEU A 42 -14.73 8.61 8.01
N PRO A 43 -15.37 9.38 7.14
CA PRO A 43 -16.17 8.83 6.05
C PRO A 43 -15.35 7.88 5.18
N ASN A 44 -16.00 6.91 4.56
CA ASN A 44 -15.30 5.99 3.67
C ASN A 44 -14.83 6.66 2.37
N GLY A 45 -13.85 6.06 1.69
CA GLY A 45 -13.22 6.63 0.50
C GLY A 45 -14.20 6.98 -0.62
N THR A 46 -15.20 6.12 -0.87
CA THR A 46 -16.24 6.38 -1.88
C THR A 46 -17.05 7.64 -1.54
N LEU A 47 -17.41 7.84 -0.28
CA LEU A 47 -18.14 9.04 0.14
C LEU A 47 -17.26 10.29 0.02
N LEU A 48 -16.01 10.21 0.47
CA LEU A 48 -15.06 11.32 0.36
C LEU A 48 -14.85 11.73 -1.10
N ALA A 49 -14.66 10.77 -2.01
CA ALA A 49 -14.51 11.05 -3.43
C ALA A 49 -15.76 11.65 -4.07
N SER A 50 -16.95 11.31 -3.57
CA SER A 50 -18.23 11.85 -4.05
C SER A 50 -18.43 13.33 -3.74
N THR A 51 -17.60 13.90 -2.88
CA THR A 51 -17.59 15.35 -2.63
C THR A 51 -16.96 16.15 -3.76
N PHE A 52 -16.05 15.51 -4.54
CA PHE A 52 -15.18 16.18 -5.52
C PHE A 52 -14.37 17.34 -4.95
N ASP A 53 -14.21 17.39 -3.62
CA ASP A 53 -13.58 18.50 -2.87
C ASP A 53 -12.20 18.08 -2.33
N ARG A 54 -11.14 18.44 -3.09
CA ARG A 54 -9.76 18.17 -2.70
C ARG A 54 -9.31 18.97 -1.47
N PRO A 55 -9.64 20.26 -1.33
CA PRO A 55 -9.36 21.01 -0.11
C PRO A 55 -9.92 20.35 1.14
N LEU A 56 -11.18 19.93 1.13
CA LEU A 56 -11.78 19.18 2.23
C LEU A 56 -11.02 17.89 2.55
N MET A 57 -10.63 17.14 1.50
CA MET A 57 -9.85 15.92 1.66
C MET A 57 -8.51 16.21 2.35
N THR A 58 -7.79 17.24 1.91
CA THR A 58 -6.51 17.65 2.50
C THR A 58 -6.69 18.07 3.97
N GLU A 59 -7.73 18.83 4.28
CA GLU A 59 -8.02 19.26 5.67
C GLU A 59 -8.31 18.06 6.58
N LEU A 60 -9.19 17.14 6.17
CA LEU A 60 -9.52 15.94 6.94
C LEU A 60 -8.28 15.08 7.22
N PHE A 61 -7.42 14.88 6.23
CA PHE A 61 -6.21 14.08 6.41
C PHE A 61 -5.06 14.84 7.10
N THR A 62 -5.12 16.16 7.17
CA THR A 62 -4.30 16.93 8.12
C THR A 62 -4.68 16.61 9.56
N PHE A 63 -5.97 16.56 9.89
CA PHE A 63 -6.42 16.12 11.22
C PHE A 63 -6.04 14.67 11.51
N MET A 64 -6.15 13.77 10.51
CA MET A 64 -5.70 12.39 10.63
C MET A 64 -4.21 12.33 10.97
N GLY A 65 -3.36 13.07 10.27
CA GLY A 65 -1.93 13.09 10.52
C GLY A 65 -1.57 13.60 11.91
N LEU A 66 -2.28 14.61 12.44
CA LEU A 66 -2.11 15.07 13.81
C LEU A 66 -2.53 13.99 14.83
N GLU A 67 -3.59 13.25 14.56
CA GLU A 67 -4.03 12.13 15.39
C GLU A 67 -2.99 10.99 15.35
N MET A 68 -2.39 10.71 14.18
CA MET A 68 -1.31 9.74 14.03
C MET A 68 -0.12 10.07 14.93
N HIS A 69 0.32 11.34 14.96
CA HIS A 69 1.38 11.77 15.89
C HIS A 69 1.03 11.54 17.34
N THR A 70 -0.21 11.85 17.73
CA THR A 70 -0.68 11.63 19.10
C THR A 70 -0.60 10.16 19.50
N ASN A 71 -0.79 9.26 18.55
CA ASN A 71 -0.78 7.81 18.74
C ASN A 71 0.55 7.15 18.33
N GLN A 72 1.58 7.93 18.01
CA GLN A 72 2.91 7.43 17.61
C GLN A 72 2.86 6.50 16.38
N VAL A 73 2.02 6.84 15.41
CA VAL A 73 1.91 6.18 14.12
C VAL A 73 2.60 7.03 13.06
N ASP A 74 3.56 6.44 12.36
CA ASP A 74 4.36 7.14 11.35
C ASP A 74 3.73 7.04 9.96
N CYS A 75 3.08 5.91 9.67
CA CYS A 75 2.57 5.59 8.35
C CYS A 75 1.15 5.03 8.41
N LEU A 76 0.22 5.69 7.72
CA LEU A 76 -1.13 5.18 7.53
C LEU A 76 -1.14 4.15 6.38
N LEU A 77 -1.78 3.00 6.58
CA LEU A 77 -2.04 2.04 5.49
C LEU A 77 -3.27 2.49 4.68
N GLY A 78 -3.11 3.57 3.99
CA GLY A 78 -4.05 4.30 3.15
C GLY A 78 -3.34 5.40 2.37
N PRO A 79 -3.95 5.90 1.30
CA PRO A 79 -5.26 5.56 0.74
C PRO A 79 -5.36 4.20 0.08
N GLY A 80 -6.53 3.59 0.20
CA GLY A 80 -6.97 2.54 -0.71
C GLY A 80 -7.43 3.15 -2.03
N MET A 81 -6.88 2.71 -3.19
CA MET A 81 -7.13 3.43 -4.43
C MET A 81 -7.30 2.54 -5.67
N ASN A 82 -7.68 1.29 -5.48
CA ASN A 82 -8.03 0.46 -6.61
C ASN A 82 -9.34 0.91 -7.28
N ILE A 83 -9.46 0.65 -8.56
CA ILE A 83 -10.61 1.09 -9.36
C ILE A 83 -11.87 0.28 -9.02
N HIS A 84 -13.01 0.94 -8.86
CA HIS A 84 -14.33 0.34 -8.73
C HIS A 84 -14.74 -0.32 -10.05
N ARG A 85 -14.27 -1.52 -10.30
CA ARG A 85 -14.57 -2.24 -11.54
C ARG A 85 -15.91 -2.97 -11.50
N HIS A 86 -16.31 -3.43 -10.32
CA HIS A 86 -17.54 -4.18 -10.12
C HIS A 86 -18.23 -3.74 -8.83
N PRO A 87 -19.52 -3.42 -8.84
CA PRO A 87 -20.20 -2.87 -7.66
C PRO A 87 -20.23 -3.82 -6.46
N LEU A 88 -20.14 -5.12 -6.67
CA LEU A 88 -20.14 -6.13 -5.62
C LEU A 88 -18.72 -6.48 -5.11
N ASN A 89 -17.69 -5.71 -5.46
CA ASN A 89 -16.38 -5.91 -4.86
C ASN A 89 -16.40 -5.50 -3.39
N GLY A 90 -15.95 -6.39 -2.50
CA GLY A 90 -16.08 -6.24 -1.04
C GLY A 90 -15.29 -5.09 -0.42
N ARG A 91 -14.35 -4.47 -1.16
CA ARG A 91 -13.53 -3.36 -0.69
C ARG A 91 -13.77 -2.02 -1.41
N ASN A 92 -14.81 -1.93 -2.23
CA ASN A 92 -15.13 -0.65 -2.89
C ASN A 92 -15.36 0.49 -1.90
N PHE A 93 -15.87 0.20 -0.70
CA PHE A 93 -16.15 1.23 0.30
C PHE A 93 -14.90 2.04 0.67
N GLU A 94 -13.72 1.41 0.72
CA GLU A 94 -12.47 2.09 1.07
C GLU A 94 -11.75 2.71 -0.14
N TYR A 95 -12.16 2.36 -1.35
CA TYR A 95 -11.62 2.93 -2.58
C TYR A 95 -12.43 4.15 -3.02
N PHE A 96 -11.88 4.96 -3.91
CA PHE A 96 -12.48 6.25 -4.27
C PHE A 96 -13.52 6.16 -5.37
N SER A 97 -13.19 5.60 -6.53
CA SER A 97 -14.01 5.72 -7.74
C SER A 97 -13.68 4.66 -8.79
N GLU A 98 -14.55 4.56 -9.79
CA GLU A 98 -14.27 3.88 -11.06
C GLU A 98 -13.38 4.73 -12.00
N ASP A 99 -13.35 6.06 -11.78
CA ASP A 99 -12.54 6.99 -12.56
C ASP A 99 -11.11 7.06 -12.01
N PRO A 100 -10.10 6.64 -12.80
CA PRO A 100 -8.71 6.70 -12.37
C PRO A 100 -8.18 8.13 -12.19
N TYR A 101 -8.76 9.11 -12.86
CA TYR A 101 -8.38 10.51 -12.69
C TYR A 101 -8.83 11.02 -11.31
N LEU A 102 -10.12 10.87 -10.99
CA LEU A 102 -10.66 11.25 -9.69
C LEU A 102 -9.93 10.51 -8.55
N THR A 103 -9.73 9.21 -8.70
CA THR A 103 -8.97 8.39 -7.74
C THR A 103 -7.59 8.98 -7.47
N GLY A 104 -6.84 9.32 -8.50
CA GLY A 104 -5.50 9.91 -8.34
C GLY A 104 -5.51 11.32 -7.73
N GLU A 105 -6.52 12.14 -8.03
CA GLU A 105 -6.66 13.48 -7.44
C GLU A 105 -6.98 13.40 -5.94
N MET A 106 -7.88 12.51 -5.55
CA MET A 106 -8.27 12.34 -4.14
C MET A 106 -7.14 11.72 -3.32
N ALA A 107 -6.46 10.70 -3.86
CA ALA A 107 -5.28 10.13 -3.23
C ALA A 107 -4.17 11.17 -3.04
N SER A 108 -3.92 12.01 -4.03
CA SER A 108 -2.92 13.07 -3.91
C SER A 108 -3.30 14.13 -2.86
N ALA A 109 -4.58 14.44 -2.72
CA ALA A 109 -5.07 15.38 -1.71
C ALA A 109 -4.98 14.78 -0.28
N GLU A 110 -5.26 13.49 -0.13
CA GLU A 110 -5.07 12.75 1.12
C GLU A 110 -3.61 12.78 1.55
N LEU A 111 -2.70 12.39 0.66
CA LEU A 111 -1.26 12.43 0.92
C LEU A 111 -0.77 13.84 1.28
N ALA A 112 -1.26 14.88 0.60
CA ALA A 112 -0.90 16.26 0.94
C ALA A 112 -1.30 16.63 2.37
N GLY A 113 -2.45 16.15 2.85
CA GLY A 113 -2.88 16.34 4.24
C GLY A 113 -1.97 15.64 5.23
N LEU A 114 -1.67 14.37 5.03
CA LEU A 114 -0.77 13.59 5.87
C LEU A 114 0.64 14.21 5.89
N HIS A 115 1.22 14.48 4.72
CA HIS A 115 2.57 15.04 4.59
C HIS A 115 2.70 16.43 5.26
N SER A 116 1.64 17.23 5.29
CA SER A 116 1.65 18.53 5.97
C SER A 116 1.97 18.43 7.47
N THR A 117 1.75 17.26 8.05
CA THR A 117 2.03 16.95 9.46
C THR A 117 3.33 16.15 9.65
N GLY A 118 3.96 15.68 8.58
CA GLY A 118 5.12 14.79 8.61
C GLY A 118 4.77 13.30 8.70
N ALA A 119 3.48 12.94 8.68
CA ALA A 119 3.05 11.55 8.57
C ALA A 119 3.09 11.08 7.12
N GLU A 120 3.19 9.77 6.89
CA GLU A 120 3.19 9.17 5.55
C GLU A 120 1.93 8.35 5.30
N GLY A 121 1.52 8.24 4.02
CA GLY A 121 0.45 7.37 3.58
C GLY A 121 0.95 6.27 2.65
N THR A 122 0.48 5.05 2.86
CA THR A 122 0.78 3.90 2.01
C THR A 122 -0.30 3.72 0.96
N ILE A 123 -0.01 4.09 -0.28
CA ILE A 123 -0.97 3.87 -1.37
C ILE A 123 -1.13 2.37 -1.65
N LYS A 124 -2.37 1.89 -1.70
CA LYS A 124 -2.66 0.46 -1.79
C LYS A 124 -3.91 0.15 -2.64
N HIS A 125 -4.02 -1.02 -3.20
CA HIS A 125 -3.05 -2.12 -3.28
C HIS A 125 -2.48 -2.18 -4.69
N PHE A 126 -1.21 -2.00 -4.83
CA PHE A 126 -0.51 -1.90 -6.12
C PHE A 126 -0.23 -3.29 -6.70
N CYS A 127 -0.88 -3.71 -7.81
CA CYS A 127 -2.03 -3.09 -8.44
C CYS A 127 -3.05 -4.17 -8.83
N GLY A 128 -4.22 -3.74 -9.28
CA GLY A 128 -5.20 -4.68 -9.85
C GLY A 128 -6.04 -5.42 -8.81
N ASN A 129 -6.11 -4.97 -7.56
CA ASN A 129 -6.98 -5.56 -6.52
C ASN A 129 -8.43 -5.09 -6.65
N ASN A 130 -9.09 -5.51 -7.73
CA ASN A 130 -10.45 -5.09 -8.04
C ASN A 130 -11.49 -6.19 -7.75
N ARG A 131 -11.08 -7.24 -7.05
CA ARG A 131 -11.92 -8.38 -6.66
C ARG A 131 -11.36 -9.03 -5.40
N GLU A 132 -12.25 -9.29 -4.43
CA GLU A 132 -11.88 -9.90 -3.15
C GLU A 132 -12.06 -11.43 -3.11
N THR A 133 -12.94 -11.98 -3.96
CA THR A 133 -13.15 -13.43 -4.03
C THR A 133 -11.86 -14.15 -4.41
N ARG A 134 -11.33 -14.98 -3.51
CA ARG A 134 -10.06 -15.70 -3.67
C ARG A 134 -8.86 -14.80 -3.99
N ARG A 135 -8.81 -13.62 -3.40
CA ARG A 135 -7.81 -12.58 -3.70
C ARG A 135 -6.35 -13.06 -3.65
N HIS A 136 -6.03 -14.03 -2.78
CA HIS A 136 -4.68 -14.63 -2.68
C HIS A 136 -4.30 -15.51 -3.88
N PHE A 137 -5.24 -15.85 -4.75
CA PHE A 137 -5.05 -16.73 -5.91
C PHE A 137 -5.58 -16.10 -7.20
N LEU A 138 -6.02 -14.85 -7.11
CA LEU A 138 -6.55 -14.13 -8.25
C LEU A 138 -5.42 -13.75 -9.22
N ASP A 139 -5.63 -14.00 -10.51
CA ASP A 139 -4.84 -13.41 -11.58
C ASP A 139 -5.67 -12.36 -12.32
N SER A 140 -5.24 -11.13 -12.27
CA SER A 140 -5.83 -10.02 -12.99
C SER A 140 -5.22 -9.95 -14.39
N VAL A 141 -5.89 -10.56 -15.37
CA VAL A 141 -5.46 -10.54 -16.77
C VAL A 141 -5.85 -9.20 -17.40
N ILE A 142 -4.86 -8.36 -17.65
CA ILE A 142 -5.06 -6.96 -18.06
C ILE A 142 -4.14 -6.67 -19.25
N SER A 143 -4.69 -6.07 -20.33
CA SER A 143 -3.87 -5.61 -21.44
C SER A 143 -2.94 -4.47 -20.99
N GLU A 144 -1.78 -4.33 -21.61
CA GLU A 144 -0.80 -3.26 -21.27
C GLU A 144 -1.44 -1.87 -21.31
N ARG A 145 -2.26 -1.59 -22.31
CA ARG A 145 -2.95 -0.32 -22.43
C ARG A 145 -3.91 -0.07 -21.27
N ALA A 146 -4.75 -1.04 -20.95
CA ALA A 146 -5.69 -0.91 -19.83
C ALA A 146 -4.97 -0.81 -18.49
N LEU A 147 -3.87 -1.55 -18.34
CA LEU A 147 -3.04 -1.50 -17.14
C LEU A 147 -2.52 -0.07 -16.92
N ARG A 148 -1.92 0.56 -17.92
CA ARG A 148 -1.34 1.90 -17.80
C ARG A 148 -2.38 3.02 -17.75
N GLU A 149 -3.44 2.94 -18.57
CA GLU A 149 -4.42 4.02 -18.69
C GLU A 149 -5.47 4.01 -17.57
N ILE A 150 -5.74 2.86 -16.95
CA ILE A 150 -6.80 2.70 -15.95
C ILE A 150 -6.23 2.27 -14.61
N TYR A 151 -5.66 1.06 -14.51
CA TYR A 151 -5.33 0.45 -13.22
C TYR A 151 -4.12 1.07 -12.54
N LEU A 152 -3.16 1.58 -13.30
CA LEU A 152 -1.96 2.24 -12.80
C LEU A 152 -2.07 3.76 -12.75
N ARG A 153 -2.99 4.35 -13.52
CA ARG A 153 -3.07 5.81 -13.68
C ARG A 153 -3.26 6.58 -12.37
N GLY A 154 -4.10 6.07 -11.48
CA GLY A 154 -4.29 6.68 -10.15
C GLY A 154 -3.01 6.62 -9.32
N PHE A 155 -2.34 5.47 -9.30
CA PHE A 155 -1.07 5.27 -8.59
C PHE A 155 0.05 6.16 -9.14
N GLU A 156 0.19 6.24 -10.47
CA GLU A 156 1.15 7.16 -11.10
C GLU A 156 0.96 8.60 -10.62
N LYS A 157 -0.29 9.05 -10.55
CA LYS A 157 -0.62 10.39 -10.09
C LYS A 157 -0.31 10.56 -8.59
N ALA A 158 -0.62 9.59 -7.76
CA ALA A 158 -0.29 9.63 -6.33
C ALA A 158 1.23 9.69 -6.10
N VAL A 159 2.02 8.97 -6.90
CA VAL A 159 3.49 9.05 -6.85
C VAL A 159 4.00 10.40 -7.35
N LYS A 160 3.68 10.76 -8.60
CA LYS A 160 4.27 11.93 -9.25
C LYS A 160 3.74 13.28 -8.75
N LYS A 161 2.46 13.34 -8.38
CA LYS A 161 1.79 14.56 -7.91
C LYS A 161 1.61 14.57 -6.39
N GLY A 162 1.19 13.44 -5.83
CA GLY A 162 0.96 13.29 -4.39
C GLY A 162 2.23 13.11 -3.58
N GLY A 163 3.34 12.74 -4.22
CA GLY A 163 4.62 12.55 -3.54
C GLY A 163 4.69 11.32 -2.65
N ALA A 164 3.86 10.29 -2.93
CA ALA A 164 3.83 9.05 -2.14
C ALA A 164 5.23 8.45 -1.95
N LYS A 165 5.58 8.08 -0.73
CA LYS A 165 6.84 7.43 -0.36
C LYS A 165 6.64 6.01 0.18
N SER A 166 5.40 5.56 0.29
CA SER A 166 5.07 4.20 0.70
C SER A 166 4.04 3.58 -0.23
N VAL A 167 4.29 2.35 -0.67
CA VAL A 167 3.41 1.59 -1.58
C VAL A 167 3.23 0.17 -1.07
N MET A 168 1.99 -0.31 -1.00
CA MET A 168 1.69 -1.70 -0.67
C MET A 168 1.28 -2.46 -1.94
N THR A 169 1.98 -3.58 -2.22
CA THR A 169 1.59 -4.48 -3.31
C THR A 169 0.38 -5.30 -2.93
N THR A 170 -0.38 -5.74 -3.94
CA THR A 170 -1.59 -6.55 -3.70
C THR A 170 -1.28 -8.02 -3.45
N TYR A 171 -2.26 -8.77 -2.96
CA TYR A 171 -2.19 -10.22 -2.80
C TYR A 171 -2.09 -11.00 -4.10
N GLY A 172 -2.74 -10.53 -5.15
CA GLY A 172 -2.96 -11.29 -6.38
C GLY A 172 -1.82 -11.20 -7.38
N GLN A 173 -2.06 -11.81 -8.51
CA GLN A 173 -1.21 -11.75 -9.68
C GLN A 173 -1.71 -10.69 -10.66
N VAL A 174 -0.80 -10.17 -11.45
CA VAL A 174 -1.09 -9.43 -12.68
C VAL A 174 -0.42 -10.16 -13.83
N ASN A 175 -1.23 -10.62 -14.78
CA ASN A 175 -0.75 -11.35 -15.95
C ASN A 175 0.15 -12.54 -15.59
N GLY A 176 -0.24 -13.32 -14.59
CA GLY A 176 0.43 -14.53 -14.17
C GLY A 176 1.67 -14.32 -13.28
N VAL A 177 1.92 -13.10 -12.77
CA VAL A 177 3.04 -12.81 -11.86
C VAL A 177 2.50 -12.24 -10.55
N TRP A 178 2.89 -12.82 -9.43
CA TRP A 178 2.54 -12.29 -8.10
C TRP A 178 3.12 -10.89 -7.93
N THR A 179 2.27 -9.93 -7.55
CA THR A 179 2.67 -8.52 -7.57
C THR A 179 3.82 -8.21 -6.62
N ALA A 180 3.88 -8.89 -5.48
CA ALA A 180 4.96 -8.70 -4.51
C ALA A 180 6.34 -9.15 -5.01
N GLY A 181 6.39 -10.05 -6.01
CA GLY A 181 7.62 -10.50 -6.69
C GLY A 181 7.71 -10.04 -8.15
N ASN A 182 6.93 -9.04 -8.54
CA ASN A 182 6.84 -8.60 -9.93
C ASN A 182 7.82 -7.46 -10.22
N TYR A 183 9.01 -7.80 -10.72
CA TYR A 183 10.03 -6.84 -11.12
C TYR A 183 9.50 -5.80 -12.12
N GLY A 184 8.72 -6.22 -13.12
CA GLY A 184 8.18 -5.31 -14.13
C GLY A 184 7.26 -4.23 -13.56
N LEU A 185 6.49 -4.55 -12.51
CA LEU A 185 5.64 -3.58 -11.83
C LEU A 185 6.41 -2.74 -10.81
N VAL A 186 7.13 -3.39 -9.88
CA VAL A 186 7.74 -2.70 -8.73
C VAL A 186 9.00 -1.95 -9.15
N THR A 187 9.87 -2.57 -9.94
CA THR A 187 11.07 -1.88 -10.44
C THR A 187 10.77 -1.11 -11.71
N GLY A 188 10.37 -1.79 -12.78
CA GLY A 188 10.27 -1.18 -14.11
C GLY A 188 9.27 -0.02 -14.16
N ILE A 189 8.06 -0.21 -13.66
CA ILE A 189 7.03 0.85 -13.73
C ILE A 189 7.13 1.80 -12.55
N LEU A 190 7.08 1.29 -11.31
CA LEU A 190 6.99 2.15 -10.13
C LEU A 190 8.30 2.96 -9.94
N ARG A 191 9.47 2.30 -9.98
CA ARG A 191 10.75 2.96 -9.72
C ARG A 191 11.33 3.62 -10.97
N ASP A 192 11.49 2.88 -12.06
CA ASP A 192 12.20 3.38 -13.24
C ASP A 192 11.33 4.37 -14.05
N ASP A 193 10.07 4.00 -14.40
CA ASP A 193 9.21 4.88 -15.22
C ASP A 193 8.67 6.09 -14.43
N TRP A 194 8.35 5.91 -13.13
CA TRP A 194 7.74 6.98 -12.33
C TRP A 194 8.71 7.71 -11.41
N GLY A 195 9.91 7.19 -11.19
CA GLY A 195 10.91 7.77 -10.31
C GLY A 195 10.59 7.63 -8.83
N PHE A 196 9.87 6.58 -8.44
CA PHE A 196 9.55 6.33 -7.04
C PHE A 196 10.83 5.97 -6.26
N ASP A 197 11.13 6.75 -5.24
CA ASP A 197 12.32 6.65 -4.39
C ASP A 197 12.01 6.24 -2.94
N GLY A 198 10.75 5.94 -2.67
CA GLY A 198 10.30 5.48 -1.37
C GLY A 198 10.46 3.97 -1.17
N PHE A 199 9.77 3.44 -0.18
CA PHE A 199 9.78 2.01 0.12
C PHE A 199 8.48 1.32 -0.29
N THR A 200 8.60 0.02 -0.56
CA THR A 200 7.48 -0.85 -0.90
C THR A 200 7.30 -1.92 0.15
N MET A 201 6.06 -2.25 0.45
CA MET A 201 5.72 -3.37 1.33
C MET A 201 4.76 -4.33 0.66
N THR A 202 4.73 -5.57 1.12
CA THR A 202 3.70 -6.52 0.70
C THR A 202 2.41 -6.28 1.48
N ASP A 203 1.28 -6.74 0.95
CA ASP A 203 0.13 -7.00 1.80
C ASP A 203 0.44 -8.18 2.77
N TRP A 204 -0.36 -8.34 3.85
CA TRP A 204 -0.08 -9.31 4.92
C TRP A 204 -0.09 -10.74 4.40
N TRP A 205 0.99 -11.48 4.59
CA TRP A 205 1.19 -12.87 4.13
C TRP A 205 0.94 -13.07 2.63
N ALA A 206 1.26 -12.09 1.81
CA ALA A 206 1.14 -12.19 0.36
C ALA A 206 2.06 -13.29 -0.21
N ASN A 207 1.64 -13.87 -1.33
CA ASN A 207 2.52 -14.71 -2.13
C ASN A 207 3.52 -13.82 -2.88
N ILE A 208 4.78 -14.22 -2.91
CA ILE A 208 5.90 -13.39 -3.38
C ILE A 208 6.74 -14.05 -4.47
N ASN A 209 6.34 -15.22 -4.92
CA ASN A 209 7.13 -16.00 -5.84
C ASN A 209 6.97 -15.60 -7.32
N ARG A 210 7.81 -16.16 -8.15
CA ARG A 210 7.93 -15.86 -9.57
C ARG A 210 6.81 -16.48 -10.39
N ARG A 211 6.68 -15.96 -11.63
CA ARG A 211 5.74 -16.45 -12.64
C ARG A 211 5.78 -17.98 -12.80
N GLY A 212 4.60 -18.59 -12.90
CA GLY A 212 4.44 -20.01 -13.22
C GLY A 212 4.77 -20.98 -12.07
N LYS A 213 5.11 -20.47 -10.89
CA LYS A 213 5.31 -21.30 -9.70
C LYS A 213 4.05 -21.35 -8.83
N ALA A 214 3.92 -22.40 -8.04
CA ALA A 214 2.88 -22.50 -7.04
C ALA A 214 2.99 -21.35 -6.02
N PRO A 215 1.88 -20.91 -5.39
CA PRO A 215 1.91 -19.86 -4.38
C PRO A 215 2.92 -20.15 -3.27
N ASP A 216 3.78 -19.18 -2.98
CA ASP A 216 4.82 -19.29 -1.97
C ASP A 216 4.96 -17.94 -1.24
N LYS A 217 5.01 -17.99 0.08
CA LYS A 217 5.15 -16.84 0.98
C LYS A 217 6.59 -16.67 1.49
N SER A 218 7.50 -17.53 1.06
CA SER A 218 8.87 -17.60 1.53
C SER A 218 9.92 -17.32 0.47
N ASP A 219 9.54 -17.08 -0.79
CA ASP A 219 10.48 -16.75 -1.88
C ASP A 219 10.95 -15.28 -1.75
N PHE A 220 11.61 -14.95 -0.63
CA PHE A 220 12.13 -13.60 -0.38
C PHE A 220 13.17 -13.16 -1.41
N ALA A 221 13.84 -14.12 -2.06
CA ALA A 221 14.74 -13.79 -3.16
C ALA A 221 14.00 -13.14 -4.34
N ALA A 222 12.81 -13.68 -4.71
CA ALA A 222 11.98 -13.07 -5.75
C ALA A 222 11.48 -11.67 -5.33
N MET A 223 11.13 -11.49 -4.06
CA MET A 223 10.71 -10.20 -3.51
C MET A 223 11.86 -9.17 -3.58
N ALA A 224 13.04 -9.54 -3.08
CA ALA A 224 14.22 -8.69 -3.11
C ALA A 224 14.64 -8.32 -4.53
N MET A 225 14.62 -9.28 -5.47
CA MET A 225 14.89 -9.04 -6.89
C MET A 225 13.89 -8.08 -7.53
N ALA A 226 12.63 -8.09 -7.08
CA ALA A 226 11.61 -7.14 -7.52
C ALA A 226 11.74 -5.77 -6.82
N GLN A 227 12.70 -5.60 -5.91
CA GLN A 227 12.89 -4.40 -5.09
C GLN A 227 11.65 -4.06 -4.24
N ASN A 228 10.99 -5.10 -3.71
CA ASN A 228 9.97 -4.95 -2.69
C ASN A 228 10.67 -5.07 -1.33
N ASP A 229 10.59 -4.02 -0.51
CA ASP A 229 11.54 -3.82 0.61
C ASP A 229 11.11 -4.53 1.89
N VAL A 230 9.79 -4.59 2.15
CA VAL A 230 9.26 -5.06 3.43
C VAL A 230 8.21 -6.15 3.23
N TYR A 231 8.45 -7.33 3.83
CA TYR A 231 7.43 -8.37 3.89
C TYR A 231 6.58 -8.22 5.14
N MET A 232 5.29 -7.96 4.96
CA MET A 232 4.37 -7.76 6.07
C MET A 232 3.83 -9.11 6.54
N ALA A 233 4.26 -9.50 7.74
CA ALA A 233 3.78 -10.69 8.44
C ALA A 233 3.68 -10.39 9.93
N VAL A 234 2.57 -10.75 10.54
CA VAL A 234 2.45 -10.76 12.00
C VAL A 234 3.01 -12.08 12.51
N SER A 235 4.31 -12.13 12.77
CA SER A 235 4.91 -13.29 13.42
C SER A 235 6.17 -12.84 14.15
N TYR A 236 6.37 -13.39 15.36
CA TYR A 236 7.58 -13.22 16.15
C TYR A 236 8.79 -13.99 15.57
N THR A 237 8.67 -14.53 14.38
CA THR A 237 9.76 -15.21 13.71
C THR A 237 10.65 -14.19 13.04
N HIS A 238 11.84 -14.02 13.56
CA HIS A 238 12.92 -13.33 12.86
C HIS A 238 13.16 -14.04 11.53
N LEU A 239 12.85 -13.37 10.43
CA LEU A 239 13.22 -13.82 9.11
C LEU A 239 14.73 -13.58 8.95
N THR A 240 15.53 -14.51 9.42
CA THR A 240 16.91 -14.60 8.98
C THR A 240 16.90 -15.15 7.58
N LEU A 241 17.32 -14.34 6.60
CA LEU A 241 17.67 -14.88 5.28
C LEU A 241 18.72 -15.97 5.52
N PRO A 242 18.56 -17.14 4.90
CA PRO A 242 19.63 -18.14 4.92
C PRO A 242 20.87 -17.49 4.29
N THR A 243 21.91 -17.32 5.08
CA THR A 243 23.22 -16.77 4.62
C THR A 243 23.98 -17.71 3.71
N SER A 244 23.41 -18.89 3.40
CA SER A 244 24.04 -19.91 2.57
C SER A 244 23.85 -19.72 1.06
N ASP A 245 23.02 -18.75 0.62
CA ASP A 245 22.67 -18.58 -0.81
C ASP A 245 23.07 -17.20 -1.38
N LEU A 246 23.99 -16.50 -0.72
CA LEU A 246 24.61 -15.27 -1.22
C LEU A 246 26.02 -15.54 -1.74
#